data_99a203a001fc539096705d61cce328b9
#
_entry.id   99a203a001fc539096705d61cce328b9
#
_cell.length_a   1.000
_cell.length_b   1.000
_cell.length_c   1.000
_cell.angle_alpha   90.00
_cell.angle_beta   90.00
_cell.angle_gamma   90.00
#
_symmetry.space_group_name_H-M   'P 1'
#
loop_
_entity.id
_entity.type
_entity.pdbx_description
1 polymer ?
#
loop_
_entity_poly.entity_id
_entity_poly.type
_entity_poly.pdbx_seq_one_letter_code
_entity_poly.pdbx_strand_id
1 'polypeptide(L)'
;ESVLRVLGQESGGLCPDLFGLIRGKEVCYENLYQAFSRYCGALPAPLTLCGLSLGGVLALQYGIEHSDRVGALVLIGTQFVMPKGLLRLQNAMFRLMPGSMFSASGLSKADTMRLSRSMMALDFRGCLARLRCPVLAVCGTGDHANQKAARQLCRLVPQGELALIPGAGHEVNTDAPEALAEVLVRFLRPLP
;
A
#
# COMPACT_ATOMS: atom_id res chain seq x y z
N GLU A 1 -7.12 -11.78 3.83
CA GLU A 1 -8.22 -12.78 3.82
C GLU A 1 -9.40 -12.36 4.71
N SER A 2 -9.18 -11.91 5.97
CA SER A 2 -10.27 -11.50 6.89
C SER A 2 -11.14 -10.40 6.31
N VAL A 3 -10.53 -9.35 5.77
CA VAL A 3 -11.26 -8.22 5.14
C VAL A 3 -12.04 -8.68 3.91
N LEU A 4 -11.46 -9.52 3.04
CA LEU A 4 -12.16 -10.06 1.87
C LEU A 4 -13.35 -10.94 2.27
N ARG A 5 -13.24 -11.67 3.38
CA ARG A 5 -14.34 -12.47 3.92
C ARG A 5 -15.50 -11.60 4.39
N VAL A 6 -15.21 -10.47 5.04
CA VAL A 6 -16.23 -9.49 5.48
C VAL A 6 -16.86 -8.77 4.30
N LEU A 7 -16.08 -8.45 3.26
CA LEU A 7 -16.59 -7.83 2.03
C LEU A 7 -17.50 -8.77 1.20
N GLY A 8 -17.49 -10.07 1.52
CA GLY A 8 -18.28 -11.11 0.84
C GLY A 8 -17.55 -11.69 -0.38
N GLN A 9 -17.88 -12.95 -0.70
CA GLN A 9 -17.29 -13.67 -1.84
C GLN A 9 -17.64 -13.04 -3.20
N GLU A 10 -18.68 -12.21 -3.26
CA GLU A 10 -19.14 -11.53 -4.48
C GLU A 10 -18.23 -10.37 -4.91
N SER A 11 -17.31 -9.91 -4.05
CA SER A 11 -16.46 -8.77 -4.37
C SER A 11 -15.40 -9.06 -5.46
N GLY A 12 -15.19 -10.33 -5.83
CA GLY A 12 -14.22 -10.71 -6.87
C GLY A 12 -12.78 -10.26 -6.61
N GLY A 13 -12.42 -9.98 -5.35
CA GLY A 13 -11.13 -9.40 -4.97
C GLY A 13 -9.96 -10.32 -5.26
N LEU A 14 -8.96 -9.81 -5.98
CA LEU A 14 -7.70 -10.50 -6.27
C LEU A 14 -6.63 -10.05 -5.28
N CYS A 15 -5.91 -11.00 -4.68
CA CYS A 15 -4.79 -10.73 -3.78
C CYS A 15 -3.52 -11.40 -4.32
N PRO A 16 -2.74 -10.73 -5.18
CA PRO A 16 -1.56 -11.32 -5.77
C PRO A 16 -0.44 -11.50 -4.74
N ASP A 17 0.28 -12.61 -4.83
CA ASP A 17 1.56 -12.80 -4.14
C ASP A 17 2.61 -11.88 -4.79
N LEU A 18 2.83 -10.70 -4.21
CA LEU A 18 3.73 -9.68 -4.76
C LEU A 18 5.16 -10.21 -4.94
N PHE A 19 5.66 -11.01 -4.00
CA PHE A 19 7.02 -11.55 -4.10
C PHE A 19 7.08 -12.76 -5.04
N GLY A 20 5.99 -13.49 -5.17
CA GLY A 20 5.83 -14.52 -6.19
C GLY A 20 5.91 -13.97 -7.61
N LEU A 21 5.42 -12.74 -7.85
CA LEU A 21 5.51 -12.07 -9.16
C LEU A 21 6.94 -11.78 -9.61
N ILE A 22 7.89 -11.68 -8.69
CA ILE A 22 9.31 -11.41 -8.97
C ILE A 22 10.22 -12.60 -8.67
N ARG A 23 9.65 -13.83 -8.59
CA ARG A 23 10.44 -15.04 -8.31
C ARG A 23 11.59 -15.16 -9.29
N GLY A 24 12.80 -15.40 -8.75
CA GLY A 24 14.03 -15.49 -9.54
C GLY A 24 14.66 -14.15 -9.94
N LYS A 25 14.08 -13.02 -9.52
CA LYS A 25 14.65 -11.68 -9.71
C LYS A 25 15.16 -11.10 -8.39
N GLU A 26 15.98 -10.07 -8.50
CA GLU A 26 16.40 -9.30 -7.34
C GLU A 26 15.22 -8.63 -6.65
N VAL A 27 15.15 -8.77 -5.32
CA VAL A 27 14.12 -8.14 -4.50
C VAL A 27 14.47 -6.67 -4.31
N CYS A 28 13.92 -5.81 -5.17
CA CYS A 28 13.99 -4.36 -5.08
C CYS A 28 12.64 -3.74 -5.53
N TYR A 29 12.43 -2.50 -5.17
CA TYR A 29 11.17 -1.81 -5.46
C TYR A 29 10.88 -1.74 -6.97
N GLU A 30 11.88 -1.44 -7.78
CA GLU A 30 11.72 -1.32 -9.23
C GLU A 30 11.22 -2.62 -9.87
N ASN A 31 11.85 -3.76 -9.56
CA ASN A 31 11.43 -5.06 -10.08
C ASN A 31 10.01 -5.41 -9.61
N LEU A 32 9.70 -5.09 -8.35
CA LEU A 32 8.39 -5.33 -7.76
C LEU A 32 7.32 -4.47 -8.44
N TYR A 33 7.60 -3.19 -8.64
CA TYR A 33 6.68 -2.29 -9.32
C TYR A 33 6.44 -2.69 -10.77
N GLN A 34 7.48 -3.01 -11.52
CA GLN A 34 7.34 -3.48 -12.91
C GLN A 34 6.50 -4.76 -13.01
N ALA A 35 6.69 -5.71 -12.08
CA ALA A 35 5.90 -6.94 -12.06
C ALA A 35 4.44 -6.67 -11.69
N PHE A 36 4.20 -5.82 -10.67
CA PHE A 36 2.87 -5.38 -10.27
C PHE A 36 2.16 -4.61 -11.40
N SER A 37 2.85 -3.70 -12.06
CA SER A 37 2.30 -2.94 -13.19
C SER A 37 1.88 -3.84 -14.37
N ARG A 38 2.69 -4.86 -14.71
CA ARG A 38 2.31 -5.86 -15.73
C ARG A 38 1.10 -6.67 -15.29
N TYR A 39 1.05 -7.09 -14.02
CA TYR A 39 -0.10 -7.82 -13.46
C TYR A 39 -1.39 -6.99 -13.58
N CYS A 40 -1.38 -5.74 -13.12
CA CYS A 40 -2.52 -4.83 -13.24
C CYS A 40 -2.88 -4.54 -14.70
N GLY A 41 -1.88 -4.41 -15.58
CA GLY A 41 -2.08 -4.17 -17.02
C GLY A 41 -2.84 -5.28 -17.74
N ALA A 42 -2.75 -6.51 -17.24
CA ALA A 42 -3.45 -7.68 -17.79
C ALA A 42 -4.91 -7.82 -17.29
N LEU A 43 -5.32 -7.05 -16.28
CA LEU A 43 -6.67 -7.09 -15.73
C LEU A 43 -7.60 -6.12 -16.47
N PRO A 44 -8.92 -6.42 -16.52
CA PRO A 44 -9.91 -5.48 -17.04
C PRO A 44 -9.91 -4.16 -16.25
N ALA A 45 -10.04 -3.04 -16.95
CA ALA A 45 -10.21 -1.74 -16.33
C ALA A 45 -11.72 -1.34 -16.32
N PRO A 46 -12.15 -0.44 -15.41
CA PRO A 46 -11.34 0.24 -14.40
C PRO A 46 -11.00 -0.65 -13.18
N LEU A 47 -9.82 -0.46 -12.59
CA LEU A 47 -9.36 -1.20 -11.42
C LEU A 47 -9.66 -0.43 -10.13
N THR A 48 -10.12 -1.13 -9.10
CA THR A 48 -10.04 -0.67 -7.71
C THR A 48 -8.82 -1.29 -7.07
N LEU A 49 -7.85 -0.46 -6.68
CA LEU A 49 -6.62 -0.93 -6.05
C LEU A 49 -6.65 -0.62 -4.55
N CYS A 50 -6.46 -1.65 -3.74
CA CYS A 50 -6.36 -1.54 -2.29
C CYS A 50 -5.00 -2.07 -1.83
N GLY A 51 -4.21 -1.25 -1.15
CA GLY A 51 -2.89 -1.65 -0.70
C GLY A 51 -2.55 -1.16 0.70
N LEU A 52 -1.95 -2.06 1.50
CA LEU A 52 -1.37 -1.74 2.80
C LEU A 52 0.14 -1.47 2.62
N SER A 53 0.64 -0.40 3.23
CA SER A 53 2.07 -0.11 3.32
C SER A 53 2.76 -0.16 1.94
N LEU A 54 3.65 -1.14 1.71
CA LEU A 54 4.30 -1.37 0.41
C LEU A 54 3.29 -1.55 -0.73
N GLY A 55 2.23 -2.33 -0.51
CA GLY A 55 1.15 -2.51 -1.48
C GLY A 55 0.45 -1.20 -1.83
N GLY A 56 0.30 -0.31 -0.85
CA GLY A 56 -0.24 1.03 -1.07
C GLY A 56 0.70 1.93 -1.89
N VAL A 57 2.02 1.82 -1.68
CA VAL A 57 3.00 2.56 -2.50
C VAL A 57 2.97 2.11 -3.95
N LEU A 58 2.87 0.80 -4.21
CA LEU A 58 2.73 0.23 -5.55
C LEU A 58 1.43 0.70 -6.22
N ALA A 59 0.31 0.62 -5.49
CA ALA A 59 -1.00 1.06 -5.98
C ALA A 59 -1.02 2.57 -6.30
N LEU A 60 -0.41 3.38 -5.44
CA LEU A 60 -0.28 4.82 -5.65
C LEU A 60 0.51 5.15 -6.91
N GLN A 61 1.68 4.54 -7.10
CA GLN A 61 2.48 4.77 -8.30
C GLN A 61 1.72 4.33 -9.56
N TYR A 62 1.08 3.17 -9.53
CA TYR A 62 0.27 2.70 -10.66
C TYR A 62 -0.87 3.67 -11.00
N GLY A 63 -1.60 4.15 -9.99
CA GLY A 63 -2.66 5.14 -10.18
C GLY A 63 -2.17 6.47 -10.77
N ILE A 64 -0.96 6.90 -10.43
CA ILE A 64 -0.32 8.11 -10.99
C ILE A 64 0.06 7.89 -12.46
N GLU A 65 0.62 6.73 -12.80
CA GLU A 65 1.13 6.43 -14.15
C GLU A 65 0.03 5.97 -15.11
N HIS A 66 -1.03 5.34 -14.59
CA HIS A 66 -2.13 4.74 -15.37
C HIS A 66 -3.49 5.21 -14.87
N SER A 67 -3.66 6.53 -14.71
CA SER A 67 -4.85 7.13 -14.09
C SER A 67 -6.16 6.88 -14.86
N ASP A 68 -6.08 6.54 -16.14
CA ASP A 68 -7.20 6.12 -17.00
C ASP A 68 -7.67 4.68 -16.73
N ARG A 69 -6.84 3.86 -16.10
CA ARG A 69 -7.15 2.46 -15.77
C ARG A 69 -7.62 2.25 -14.34
N VAL A 70 -7.54 3.28 -13.47
CA VAL A 70 -7.85 3.16 -12.04
C VAL A 70 -9.12 3.92 -11.71
N GLY A 71 -10.15 3.18 -11.26
CA GLY A 71 -11.43 3.74 -10.83
C GLY A 71 -11.44 4.21 -9.38
N ALA A 72 -10.64 3.58 -8.51
CA ALA A 72 -10.50 3.99 -7.11
C ALA A 72 -9.19 3.50 -6.50
N LEU A 73 -8.67 4.24 -5.51
CA LEU A 73 -7.50 3.87 -4.71
C LEU A 73 -7.84 3.81 -3.22
N VAL A 74 -7.46 2.74 -2.55
CA VAL A 74 -7.46 2.63 -1.09
C VAL A 74 -6.03 2.42 -0.60
N LEU A 75 -5.51 3.38 0.15
CA LEU A 75 -4.13 3.46 0.57
C LEU A 75 -4.04 3.38 2.10
N ILE A 76 -3.68 2.21 2.63
CA ILE A 76 -3.68 1.93 4.07
C ILE A 76 -2.25 2.06 4.61
N GLY A 77 -2.03 2.91 5.61
CA GLY A 77 -0.71 3.12 6.21
C GLY A 77 0.39 3.48 5.19
N THR A 78 0.03 4.20 4.13
CA THR A 78 0.88 4.41 2.96
C THR A 78 1.64 5.73 3.05
N GLN A 79 2.94 5.67 2.79
CA GLN A 79 3.80 6.85 2.59
C GLN A 79 3.83 7.21 1.09
N PHE A 80 3.67 8.49 0.79
CA PHE A 80 3.86 9.02 -0.58
C PHE A 80 5.20 9.73 -0.76
N VAL A 81 5.93 9.93 0.34
CA VAL A 81 7.33 10.36 0.39
C VAL A 81 8.04 9.49 1.40
N MET A 82 9.07 8.79 0.98
CA MET A 82 9.77 7.89 1.88
C MET A 82 10.53 8.65 2.98
N PRO A 83 10.27 8.32 4.27
CA PRO A 83 10.94 8.98 5.40
C PRO A 83 12.38 8.46 5.53
N LYS A 84 13.30 9.04 4.75
CA LYS A 84 14.70 8.59 4.63
C LYS A 84 15.40 8.36 5.97
N GLY A 85 15.16 9.26 6.95
CA GLY A 85 15.74 9.14 8.29
C GLY A 85 15.25 7.88 9.02
N LEU A 86 13.94 7.64 9.00
CA LEU A 86 13.32 6.47 9.62
C LEU A 86 13.78 5.17 8.95
N LEU A 87 13.82 5.13 7.61
CA LEU A 87 14.29 3.95 6.87
C LEU A 87 15.78 3.67 7.12
N ARG A 88 16.62 4.69 7.28
CA ARG A 88 18.03 4.51 7.65
C ARG A 88 18.16 3.92 9.05
N LEU A 89 17.41 4.44 10.02
CA LEU A 89 17.38 3.91 11.38
C LEU A 89 16.87 2.47 11.39
N GLN A 90 15.78 2.19 10.71
CA GLN A 90 15.22 0.83 10.57
C GLN A 90 16.25 -0.14 9.96
N ASN A 91 16.94 0.26 8.89
CA ASN A 91 17.98 -0.57 8.28
C ASN A 91 19.19 -0.79 9.22
N ALA A 92 19.54 0.19 10.05
CA ALA A 92 20.58 0.01 11.07
C ALA A 92 20.15 -1.00 12.13
N MET A 93 18.90 -0.94 12.59
CA MET A 93 18.32 -1.93 13.51
C MET A 93 18.28 -3.34 12.87
N PHE A 94 17.84 -3.44 11.62
CA PHE A 94 17.80 -4.72 10.89
C PHE A 94 19.15 -5.39 10.81
N ARG A 95 20.26 -4.64 10.74
CA ARG A 95 21.62 -5.21 10.75
C ARG A 95 21.91 -5.98 12.02
N LEU A 96 21.36 -5.55 13.15
CA LEU A 96 21.57 -6.16 14.46
C LEU A 96 20.62 -7.33 14.75
N MET A 97 19.48 -7.39 14.06
CA MET A 97 18.46 -8.43 14.29
C MET A 97 18.85 -9.77 13.66
N PRO A 98 18.55 -10.91 14.32
CA PRO A 98 18.75 -12.25 13.75
C PRO A 98 17.94 -12.44 12.46
N GLY A 99 18.50 -13.21 11.51
CA GLY A 99 17.84 -13.52 10.24
C GLY A 99 16.49 -14.23 10.39
N SER A 100 16.34 -15.05 11.43
CA SER A 100 15.09 -15.77 11.73
C SER A 100 13.87 -14.86 11.96
N MET A 101 14.07 -13.62 12.36
CA MET A 101 12.97 -12.66 12.56
C MET A 101 12.35 -12.19 11.25
N PHE A 102 12.98 -12.44 10.11
CA PHE A 102 12.48 -12.04 8.78
C PHE A 102 11.72 -13.18 8.07
N SER A 103 11.79 -14.41 8.60
CA SER A 103 11.17 -15.58 7.97
C SER A 103 9.65 -15.47 7.80
N ALA A 104 8.96 -14.77 8.70
CA ALA A 104 7.52 -14.57 8.65
C ALA A 104 7.07 -13.74 7.42
N SER A 105 7.93 -12.89 6.89
CA SER A 105 7.64 -12.10 5.67
C SER A 105 7.92 -12.83 4.36
N GLY A 106 8.48 -14.06 4.43
CA GLY A 106 8.92 -14.80 3.25
C GLY A 106 10.17 -14.24 2.58
N LEU A 107 10.79 -13.20 3.14
CA LEU A 107 12.00 -12.55 2.63
C LEU A 107 13.21 -12.87 3.49
N SER A 108 14.38 -12.93 2.87
CA SER A 108 15.63 -12.90 3.62
C SER A 108 15.88 -11.53 4.24
N LYS A 109 16.68 -11.48 5.31
CA LYS A 109 17.15 -10.20 5.89
C LYS A 109 17.81 -9.31 4.84
N ALA A 110 18.62 -9.88 3.95
CA ALA A 110 19.31 -9.16 2.89
C ALA A 110 18.31 -8.54 1.90
N ASP A 111 17.30 -9.30 1.50
CA ASP A 111 16.25 -8.83 0.58
C ASP A 111 15.39 -7.73 1.20
N THR A 112 14.98 -7.89 2.47
CA THR A 112 14.24 -6.85 3.21
C THR A 112 15.02 -5.53 3.26
N MET A 113 16.31 -5.59 3.55
CA MET A 113 17.16 -4.40 3.59
C MET A 113 17.38 -3.79 2.20
N ARG A 114 17.50 -4.62 1.16
CA ARG A 114 17.66 -4.16 -0.23
C ARG A 114 16.39 -3.45 -0.68
N LEU A 115 15.22 -4.06 -0.46
CA LEU A 115 13.92 -3.47 -0.75
C LEU A 115 13.76 -2.12 -0.04
N SER A 116 14.00 -2.07 1.27
CA SER A 116 13.92 -0.82 2.03
C SER A 116 14.84 0.28 1.46
N ARG A 117 16.06 -0.07 1.05
CA ARG A 117 16.99 0.90 0.45
C ARG A 117 16.54 1.38 -0.92
N SER A 118 16.03 0.48 -1.77
CA SER A 118 15.56 0.86 -3.11
C SER A 118 14.37 1.81 -3.07
N MET A 119 13.58 1.79 -1.99
CA MET A 119 12.45 2.69 -1.77
C MET A 119 12.86 4.10 -1.32
N MET A 120 14.06 4.31 -0.78
CA MET A 120 14.45 5.58 -0.13
C MET A 120 14.36 6.82 -1.02
N ALA A 121 14.42 6.64 -2.34
CA ALA A 121 14.36 7.75 -3.29
C ALA A 121 12.94 8.13 -3.72
N LEU A 122 11.92 7.34 -3.33
CA LEU A 122 10.55 7.56 -3.77
C LEU A 122 9.96 8.85 -3.17
N ASP A 123 9.46 9.69 -4.05
CA ASP A 123 8.76 10.93 -3.73
C ASP A 123 7.71 11.22 -4.81
N PHE A 124 6.44 11.06 -4.46
CA PHE A 124 5.32 11.24 -5.37
C PHE A 124 4.63 12.61 -5.24
N ARG A 125 5.12 13.53 -4.39
CA ARG A 125 4.45 14.83 -4.14
C ARG A 125 4.10 15.60 -5.41
N GLY A 126 5.03 15.68 -6.33
CA GLY A 126 4.85 16.41 -7.60
C GLY A 126 3.89 15.73 -8.60
N CYS A 127 3.47 14.50 -8.31
CA CYS A 127 2.67 13.69 -9.24
C CYS A 127 1.25 13.41 -8.73
N LEU A 128 0.93 13.71 -7.47
CA LEU A 128 -0.37 13.38 -6.86
C LEU A 128 -1.55 14.03 -7.59
N ALA A 129 -1.37 15.20 -8.16
CA ALA A 129 -2.39 15.90 -8.94
C ALA A 129 -2.79 15.18 -10.25
N ARG A 130 -2.03 14.17 -10.68
CA ARG A 130 -2.35 13.34 -11.85
C ARG A 130 -3.43 12.30 -11.57
N LEU A 131 -3.71 12.00 -10.30
CA LEU A 131 -4.76 11.07 -9.91
C LEU A 131 -6.13 11.64 -10.29
N ARG A 132 -6.92 10.86 -11.02
CA ARG A 132 -8.26 11.24 -11.50
C ARG A 132 -9.39 10.52 -10.78
N CYS A 133 -9.05 9.46 -10.04
CA CYS A 133 -10.00 8.65 -9.29
C CYS A 133 -10.12 9.10 -7.84
N PRO A 134 -11.21 8.75 -7.14
CA PRO A 134 -11.32 8.87 -5.69
C PRO A 134 -10.21 8.11 -4.98
N VAL A 135 -9.67 8.71 -3.91
CA VAL A 135 -8.59 8.16 -3.08
C VAL A 135 -9.00 8.13 -1.63
N LEU A 136 -9.06 6.95 -1.04
CA LEU A 136 -9.27 6.77 0.40
C LEU A 136 -7.92 6.49 1.08
N ALA A 137 -7.47 7.40 1.93
CA ALA A 137 -6.34 7.14 2.82
C ALA A 137 -6.84 6.60 4.16
N VAL A 138 -6.41 5.39 4.52
CA VAL A 138 -6.75 4.73 5.78
C VAL A 138 -5.53 4.64 6.67
N CYS A 139 -5.70 4.89 7.97
CA CYS A 139 -4.63 4.74 8.94
C CYS A 139 -5.20 4.35 10.31
N GLY A 140 -4.54 3.46 11.02
CA GLY A 140 -4.87 3.18 12.41
C GLY A 140 -4.48 4.36 13.32
N THR A 141 -5.26 4.60 14.38
CA THR A 141 -4.94 5.69 15.33
C THR A 141 -3.68 5.43 16.16
N GLY A 142 -3.20 4.18 16.22
CA GLY A 142 -1.92 3.80 16.81
C GLY A 142 -0.73 3.89 15.85
N ASP A 143 -0.96 4.06 14.53
CA ASP A 143 0.11 4.19 13.54
C ASP A 143 0.58 5.65 13.41
N HIS A 144 1.21 6.16 14.46
CA HIS A 144 1.67 7.55 14.51
C HIS A 144 2.64 7.92 13.38
N ALA A 145 3.40 6.96 12.87
CA ALA A 145 4.36 7.19 11.79
C ALA A 145 3.67 7.55 10.46
N ASN A 146 2.50 6.97 10.19
CA ASN A 146 1.81 7.13 8.91
C ASN A 146 0.61 8.10 8.97
N GLN A 147 0.08 8.45 10.14
CA GLN A 147 -1.07 9.36 10.26
C GLN A 147 -0.83 10.71 9.58
N LYS A 148 0.36 11.28 9.76
CA LYS A 148 0.71 12.56 9.12
C LYS A 148 0.69 12.45 7.60
N ALA A 149 1.24 11.36 7.07
CA ALA A 149 1.25 11.09 5.63
C ALA A 149 -0.18 10.91 5.09
N ALA A 150 -1.03 10.12 5.77
CA ALA A 150 -2.42 9.91 5.38
C ALA A 150 -3.21 11.23 5.31
N ARG A 151 -3.09 12.09 6.35
CA ARG A 151 -3.74 13.42 6.38
C ARG A 151 -3.23 14.35 5.28
N GLN A 152 -1.93 14.32 4.98
CA GLN A 152 -1.34 15.12 3.91
C GLN A 152 -1.76 14.62 2.54
N LEU A 153 -1.74 13.31 2.32
CA LEU A 153 -2.15 12.69 1.07
C LEU A 153 -3.56 13.13 0.66
N CYS A 154 -4.54 13.01 1.59
CA CYS A 154 -5.91 13.44 1.33
C CYS A 154 -6.05 14.90 0.90
N ARG A 155 -5.18 15.79 1.39
CA ARG A 155 -5.20 17.22 1.02
C ARG A 155 -4.54 17.50 -0.32
N LEU A 156 -3.65 16.63 -0.77
CA LEU A 156 -2.84 16.84 -1.98
C LEU A 156 -3.44 16.16 -3.21
N VAL A 157 -4.29 15.15 -3.02
CA VAL A 157 -5.00 14.50 -4.13
C VAL A 157 -6.32 15.21 -4.42
N PRO A 158 -6.78 15.24 -5.69
CA PRO A 158 -8.00 15.99 -6.07
C PRO A 158 -9.28 15.49 -5.39
N GLN A 159 -9.41 14.19 -5.14
CA GLN A 159 -10.59 13.53 -4.55
C GLN A 159 -10.16 12.64 -3.40
N GLY A 160 -9.65 13.25 -2.32
CA GLY A 160 -9.09 12.55 -1.16
C GLY A 160 -10.05 12.47 0.02
N GLU A 161 -10.24 11.25 0.53
CA GLU A 161 -10.95 10.97 1.77
C GLU A 161 -10.01 10.36 2.81
N LEU A 162 -10.24 10.65 4.10
CA LEU A 162 -9.47 10.12 5.21
C LEU A 162 -10.36 9.27 6.13
N ALA A 163 -9.90 8.06 6.42
CA ALA A 163 -10.47 7.23 7.47
C ALA A 163 -9.41 6.90 8.53
N LEU A 164 -9.69 7.21 9.77
CA LEU A 164 -8.88 6.80 10.91
C LEU A 164 -9.60 5.67 11.65
N ILE A 165 -8.93 4.53 11.82
CA ILE A 165 -9.48 3.36 12.50
C ILE A 165 -9.03 3.39 13.97
N PRO A 166 -9.97 3.58 14.92
CA PRO A 166 -9.65 3.66 16.34
C PRO A 166 -9.00 2.38 16.86
N GLY A 167 -7.93 2.51 17.67
CA GLY A 167 -7.25 1.40 18.33
C GLY A 167 -6.36 0.53 17.41
N ALA A 168 -6.47 0.65 16.09
CA ALA A 168 -5.63 -0.12 15.18
C ALA A 168 -4.22 0.50 15.07
N GLY A 169 -3.21 -0.36 14.90
CA GLY A 169 -1.83 0.01 14.56
C GLY A 169 -1.61 0.10 13.05
N HIS A 170 -0.43 -0.31 12.60
CA HIS A 170 -0.05 -0.30 11.18
C HIS A 170 -0.80 -1.35 10.35
N GLU A 171 -0.97 -2.55 10.91
CA GLU A 171 -1.65 -3.67 10.25
C GLU A 171 -3.16 -3.63 10.48
N VAL A 172 -3.81 -2.56 10.00
CA VAL A 172 -5.26 -2.31 10.20
C VAL A 172 -6.12 -3.50 9.77
N ASN A 173 -5.70 -4.23 8.73
CA ASN A 173 -6.39 -5.43 8.23
C ASN A 173 -6.37 -6.61 9.21
N THR A 174 -5.47 -6.60 10.17
CA THR A 174 -5.32 -7.61 11.23
C THR A 174 -5.89 -7.11 12.55
N ASP A 175 -5.63 -5.84 12.88
CA ASP A 175 -6.01 -5.24 14.15
C ASP A 175 -7.52 -4.95 14.24
N ALA A 176 -8.15 -4.53 13.12
CA ALA A 176 -9.55 -4.12 13.06
C ALA A 176 -10.18 -4.44 11.68
N PRO A 177 -10.25 -5.72 11.28
CA PRO A 177 -10.71 -6.11 9.94
C PRO A 177 -12.16 -5.72 9.65
N GLU A 178 -13.06 -5.77 10.66
CA GLU A 178 -14.46 -5.39 10.51
C GLU A 178 -14.61 -3.88 10.28
N ALA A 179 -13.94 -3.06 11.09
CA ALA A 179 -13.97 -1.61 10.95
C ALA A 179 -13.36 -1.17 9.60
N LEU A 180 -12.29 -1.83 9.17
CA LEU A 180 -11.73 -1.59 7.85
C LEU A 180 -12.73 -1.94 6.73
N ALA A 181 -13.38 -3.10 6.83
CA ALA A 181 -14.36 -3.53 5.83
C ALA A 181 -15.55 -2.58 5.74
N GLU A 182 -16.09 -2.08 6.86
CA GLU A 182 -17.15 -1.07 6.89
C GLU A 182 -16.75 0.20 6.15
N VAL A 183 -15.52 0.69 6.39
CA VAL A 183 -14.97 1.86 5.71
C VAL A 183 -14.84 1.61 4.22
N LEU A 184 -14.33 0.45 3.81
CA LEU A 184 -14.21 0.07 2.40
C LEU A 184 -15.56 -0.01 1.71
N VAL A 185 -16.56 -0.68 2.32
CA VAL A 185 -17.92 -0.78 1.78
C VAL A 185 -18.53 0.61 1.57
N ARG A 186 -18.40 1.49 2.56
CA ARG A 186 -18.93 2.86 2.47
C ARG A 186 -18.27 3.65 1.34
N PHE A 187 -16.96 3.51 1.15
CA PHE A 187 -16.23 4.21 0.11
C PHE A 187 -16.51 3.66 -1.28
N LEU A 188 -16.64 2.33 -1.43
CA LEU A 188 -16.76 1.68 -2.74
C LEU A 188 -18.21 1.62 -3.27
N ARG A 189 -19.23 1.61 -2.39
CA ARG A 189 -20.64 1.52 -2.81
C ARG A 189 -21.13 2.61 -3.78
N PRO A 190 -20.75 3.89 -3.64
CA PRO A 190 -21.19 4.93 -4.54
C PRO A 190 -20.43 4.98 -5.87
N LEU A 191 -19.41 4.12 -6.05
CA LEU A 191 -18.62 4.10 -7.28
C LEU A 191 -19.33 3.27 -8.36
N PRO A 192 -19.32 3.76 -9.63
CA PRO A 192 -19.97 3.08 -10.75
C PRO A 192 -19.31 1.73 -11.09
#